data_5456a483efcfc6dbe6556b03aca93547
#
_entry.id   5456a483efcfc6dbe6556b03aca93547
#
_cell.length_a   1.000
_cell.length_b   1.000
_cell.length_c   1.000
_cell.angle_alpha   90.00
_cell.angle_beta   90.00
_cell.angle_gamma   90.00
#
_symmetry.space_group_name_H-M   'P 1'
#
loop_
_entity.id
_entity.type
_entity.pdbx_description
1 polymer ?
#
loop_
_entity_poly.entity_id
_entity_poly.type
_entity_poly.pdbx_seq_one_letter_code
_entity_poly.pdbx_strand_id
1 'polypeptide(L)'
;PVKKVAGKGAGAGLLKDIPKMLDITRAVVKAVHTPVTVKTRLGWDDNNRIITDIAEPLQDCGIAELAIHGRTRSQMYRGEADWSLIREVKNNPRIHIPIIGNGDVTTPEQAKKCFDEFGVDAIMVGRATFGCPWIFEDMQHYLTTGELLPPRSMQWCVDILKEHVERSIEWIGDERKGIVHSRRHFAASPAFKCLRDF
;
A
#
# COMPACT_ATOMS: atom_id res chain seq x y z
N PRO A 1 -0.06 10.82 -4.88
CA PRO A 1 0.47 11.28 -6.17
C PRO A 1 1.08 12.69 -6.04
N VAL A 2 2.32 12.84 -6.48
CA VAL A 2 3.00 14.14 -6.46
C VAL A 2 2.52 14.99 -7.64
N LYS A 3 2.05 16.21 -7.38
CA LYS A 3 1.50 17.10 -8.44
C LYS A 3 2.46 17.32 -9.62
N LYS A 4 3.78 17.49 -9.33
CA LYS A 4 4.81 17.66 -10.37
C LYS A 4 4.95 16.45 -11.31
N VAL A 5 4.75 15.22 -10.79
CA VAL A 5 4.86 13.99 -11.57
C VAL A 5 3.58 13.74 -12.35
N ALA A 6 2.43 13.75 -11.67
CA ALA A 6 1.14 13.50 -12.29
C ALA A 6 0.72 14.58 -13.32
N GLY A 7 1.10 15.84 -13.08
CA GLY A 7 0.86 16.95 -14.02
C GLY A 7 1.67 16.87 -15.32
N LYS A 8 2.76 16.08 -15.32
CA LYS A 8 3.57 15.80 -16.52
C LYS A 8 3.18 14.50 -17.22
N GLY A 9 2.05 13.89 -16.85
CA GLY A 9 1.56 12.64 -17.46
C GLY A 9 2.33 11.39 -17.02
N ALA A 10 3.04 11.43 -15.89
CA ALA A 10 3.77 10.29 -15.33
C ALA A 10 3.13 9.78 -14.03
N GLY A 11 3.43 8.55 -13.62
CA GLY A 11 2.84 7.91 -12.46
C GLY A 11 1.31 7.88 -12.56
N ALA A 12 0.59 8.37 -11.53
CA ALA A 12 -0.87 8.42 -11.57
C ALA A 12 -1.46 9.31 -12.70
N GLY A 13 -0.63 10.12 -13.39
CA GLY A 13 -1.03 10.87 -14.57
C GLY A 13 -1.39 9.96 -15.75
N LEU A 14 -0.81 8.76 -15.81
CA LEU A 14 -1.10 7.74 -16.82
C LEU A 14 -2.55 7.23 -16.77
N LEU A 15 -3.26 7.40 -15.66
CA LEU A 15 -4.69 7.09 -15.58
C LEU A 15 -5.56 7.96 -16.53
N LYS A 16 -4.99 8.97 -17.16
CA LYS A 16 -5.63 9.78 -18.21
C LYS A 16 -5.25 9.35 -19.63
N ASP A 17 -4.27 8.48 -19.78
CA ASP A 17 -3.74 8.02 -21.04
C ASP A 17 -3.43 6.52 -20.96
N ILE A 18 -4.50 5.73 -21.06
CA ILE A 18 -4.42 4.26 -20.89
C ILE A 18 -3.58 3.61 -22.00
N PRO A 19 -3.69 3.99 -23.28
CA PRO A 19 -2.80 3.44 -24.29
C PRO A 19 -1.32 3.61 -23.94
N LYS A 20 -0.91 4.79 -23.52
CA LYS A 20 0.47 5.07 -23.11
C LYS A 20 0.88 4.26 -21.86
N MET A 21 -0.04 4.09 -20.89
CA MET A 21 0.22 3.28 -19.70
C MET A 21 0.52 1.83 -20.09
N LEU A 22 -0.29 1.25 -20.97
CA LEU A 22 -0.12 -0.12 -21.45
C LEU A 22 1.18 -0.26 -22.27
N ASP A 23 1.50 0.68 -23.14
CA ASP A 23 2.73 0.66 -23.94
C ASP A 23 3.99 0.71 -23.07
N ILE A 24 3.99 1.59 -22.05
CA ILE A 24 5.09 1.63 -21.07
C ILE A 24 5.19 0.30 -20.31
N THR A 25 4.06 -0.25 -19.85
CA THR A 25 4.04 -1.53 -19.11
C THR A 25 4.61 -2.66 -19.97
N ARG A 26 4.16 -2.81 -21.22
CA ARG A 26 4.71 -3.81 -22.17
C ARG A 26 6.21 -3.63 -22.40
N ALA A 27 6.65 -2.37 -22.57
CA ALA A 27 8.06 -2.09 -22.80
C ALA A 27 8.92 -2.50 -21.59
N VAL A 28 8.45 -2.24 -20.37
CA VAL A 28 9.16 -2.64 -19.14
C VAL A 28 9.19 -4.17 -19.02
N VAL A 29 8.05 -4.84 -19.17
CA VAL A 29 7.97 -6.31 -19.10
C VAL A 29 8.91 -6.94 -20.10
N LYS A 30 8.97 -6.44 -21.33
CA LYS A 30 9.86 -6.95 -22.39
C LYS A 30 11.34 -6.72 -22.11
N ALA A 31 11.68 -5.67 -21.35
CA ALA A 31 13.07 -5.25 -21.12
C ALA A 31 13.77 -5.98 -19.97
N VAL A 32 13.03 -6.68 -19.11
CA VAL A 32 13.57 -7.31 -17.90
C VAL A 32 13.21 -8.79 -17.82
N HIS A 33 14.01 -9.56 -17.07
CA HIS A 33 13.74 -10.99 -16.82
C HIS A 33 13.10 -11.22 -15.43
N THR A 34 13.02 -10.17 -14.60
CA THR A 34 12.38 -10.23 -13.30
C THR A 34 10.87 -9.99 -13.41
N PRO A 35 10.04 -10.56 -12.52
CA PRO A 35 8.62 -10.27 -12.48
C PRO A 35 8.35 -8.77 -12.37
N VAL A 36 7.48 -8.26 -13.22
CA VAL A 36 7.03 -6.86 -13.20
C VAL A 36 5.66 -6.79 -12.55
N THR A 37 5.50 -5.95 -11.55
CA THR A 37 4.22 -5.70 -10.89
C THR A 37 3.74 -4.28 -11.16
N VAL A 38 2.43 -4.07 -11.16
CA VAL A 38 1.85 -2.73 -11.33
C VAL A 38 1.08 -2.35 -10.08
N LYS A 39 1.36 -1.14 -9.58
CA LYS A 39 0.54 -0.52 -8.54
C LYS A 39 -0.22 0.68 -9.10
N THR A 40 -1.54 0.68 -8.92
CA THR A 40 -2.41 1.72 -9.44
C THR A 40 -3.49 2.16 -8.43
N ARG A 41 -4.41 3.01 -8.88
CA ARG A 41 -5.58 3.48 -8.16
C ARG A 41 -6.85 3.14 -8.94
N LEU A 42 -8.04 3.38 -8.34
CA LEU A 42 -9.33 3.13 -8.98
C LEU A 42 -9.52 3.91 -10.29
N GLY A 43 -8.83 5.03 -10.42
CA GLY A 43 -8.92 5.90 -11.58
C GLY A 43 -8.38 7.30 -11.26
N TRP A 44 -8.60 8.25 -12.18
CA TRP A 44 -8.15 9.63 -12.01
C TRP A 44 -8.99 10.40 -10.99
N ASP A 45 -10.32 10.38 -11.15
CA ASP A 45 -11.31 11.02 -10.29
C ASP A 45 -12.59 10.16 -10.22
N ASP A 46 -13.62 10.66 -9.54
CA ASP A 46 -14.84 9.90 -9.30
C ASP A 46 -15.66 9.64 -10.56
N ASN A 47 -15.51 10.45 -11.60
CA ASN A 47 -16.14 10.24 -12.91
C ASN A 47 -15.34 9.29 -13.81
N ASN A 48 -14.10 8.98 -13.44
CA ASN A 48 -13.16 8.18 -14.23
C ASN A 48 -12.57 7.07 -13.33
N ARG A 49 -13.42 6.22 -12.76
CA ARG A 49 -13.07 5.01 -12.02
C ARG A 49 -13.00 3.85 -13.00
N ILE A 50 -11.84 3.62 -13.58
CA ILE A 50 -11.62 2.75 -14.73
C ILE A 50 -10.89 1.44 -14.41
N ILE A 51 -10.68 1.14 -13.11
CA ILE A 51 -9.85 -0.01 -12.72
C ILE A 51 -10.37 -1.34 -13.26
N THR A 52 -11.68 -1.53 -13.33
CA THR A 52 -12.32 -2.74 -13.86
C THR A 52 -12.05 -2.91 -15.36
N ASP A 53 -11.95 -1.81 -16.10
CA ASP A 53 -11.73 -1.83 -17.54
C ASP A 53 -10.24 -2.03 -17.90
N ILE A 54 -9.32 -1.60 -17.02
CA ILE A 54 -7.88 -1.63 -17.30
C ILE A 54 -7.15 -2.81 -16.68
N ALA A 55 -7.75 -3.54 -15.75
CA ALA A 55 -7.10 -4.65 -15.05
C ALA A 55 -6.69 -5.77 -16.00
N GLU A 56 -7.59 -6.21 -16.88
CA GLU A 56 -7.32 -7.22 -17.87
C GLU A 56 -6.29 -6.76 -18.92
N PRO A 57 -6.42 -5.58 -19.57
CA PRO A 57 -5.36 -5.05 -20.42
C PRO A 57 -3.97 -4.93 -19.78
N LEU A 58 -3.91 -4.63 -18.47
CA LEU A 58 -2.65 -4.64 -17.73
C LEU A 58 -2.08 -6.04 -17.56
N GLN A 59 -2.93 -7.02 -17.22
CA GLN A 59 -2.54 -8.43 -17.19
C GLN A 59 -1.99 -8.89 -18.53
N ASP A 60 -2.64 -8.52 -19.64
CA ASP A 60 -2.23 -8.86 -21.01
C ASP A 60 -0.90 -8.24 -21.41
N CYS A 61 -0.43 -7.21 -20.69
CA CYS A 61 0.94 -6.72 -20.83
C CYS A 61 2.00 -7.69 -20.27
N GLY A 62 1.60 -8.72 -19.52
CA GLY A 62 2.49 -9.71 -18.92
C GLY A 62 2.99 -9.35 -17.52
N ILE A 63 2.25 -8.55 -16.78
CA ILE A 63 2.59 -8.27 -15.37
C ILE A 63 2.33 -9.49 -14.49
N ALA A 64 3.11 -9.62 -13.41
CA ALA A 64 3.03 -10.75 -12.48
C ALA A 64 1.96 -10.56 -11.39
N GLU A 65 1.61 -9.31 -11.02
CA GLU A 65 0.58 -8.97 -10.05
C GLU A 65 0.07 -7.54 -10.24
N LEU A 66 -1.13 -7.27 -9.71
CA LEU A 66 -1.74 -5.94 -9.73
C LEU A 66 -2.14 -5.50 -8.32
N ALA A 67 -1.49 -4.44 -7.81
CA ALA A 67 -1.86 -3.81 -6.54
C ALA A 67 -2.78 -2.60 -6.79
N ILE A 68 -3.94 -2.58 -6.13
CA ILE A 68 -4.98 -1.57 -6.34
C ILE A 68 -5.24 -0.81 -5.04
N HIS A 69 -5.04 0.51 -5.06
CA HIS A 69 -5.46 1.38 -3.96
C HIS A 69 -6.93 1.78 -4.14
N GLY A 70 -7.78 1.49 -3.16
CA GLY A 70 -9.22 1.75 -3.15
C GLY A 70 -9.60 3.26 -3.12
N ARG A 71 -8.82 4.12 -3.76
CA ARG A 71 -9.10 5.55 -3.94
C ARG A 71 -8.69 6.01 -5.32
N THR A 72 -9.40 7.01 -5.83
CA THR A 72 -8.97 7.72 -7.05
C THR A 72 -7.74 8.60 -6.78
N ARG A 73 -7.08 9.06 -7.85
CA ARG A 73 -5.97 10.01 -7.71
C ARG A 73 -6.43 11.32 -7.07
N SER A 74 -7.61 11.81 -7.42
CA SER A 74 -8.14 13.09 -6.92
C SER A 74 -8.52 13.06 -5.44
N GLN A 75 -8.98 11.92 -4.94
CA GLN A 75 -9.25 11.71 -3.51
C GLN A 75 -7.98 11.82 -2.66
N MET A 76 -6.82 11.43 -3.19
CA MET A 76 -5.56 11.31 -2.43
C MET A 76 -5.71 10.39 -1.22
N TYR A 77 -6.01 10.96 -0.03
CA TYR A 77 -6.26 10.25 1.23
C TYR A 77 -7.58 10.67 1.89
N ARG A 78 -8.41 11.45 1.19
CA ARG A 78 -9.72 11.89 1.70
C ARG A 78 -10.75 10.78 1.58
N GLY A 79 -11.72 10.79 2.49
CA GLY A 79 -12.76 9.77 2.55
C GLY A 79 -12.20 8.38 2.90
N GLU A 80 -12.97 7.35 2.67
CA GLU A 80 -12.61 5.96 2.89
C GLU A 80 -12.15 5.29 1.59
N ALA A 81 -11.34 4.25 1.71
CA ALA A 81 -10.96 3.41 0.58
C ALA A 81 -12.15 2.54 0.17
N ASP A 82 -12.52 2.61 -1.10
CA ASP A 82 -13.57 1.79 -1.70
C ASP A 82 -12.96 0.47 -2.21
N TRP A 83 -13.29 -0.62 -1.55
CA TRP A 83 -12.82 -1.95 -1.90
C TRP A 83 -13.76 -2.69 -2.86
N SER A 84 -14.95 -2.14 -3.17
CA SER A 84 -15.94 -2.78 -4.04
C SER A 84 -15.40 -3.05 -5.44
N LEU A 85 -14.72 -2.07 -6.04
CA LEU A 85 -14.11 -2.22 -7.35
C LEU A 85 -12.89 -3.15 -7.36
N ILE A 86 -12.16 -3.26 -6.22
CA ILE A 86 -11.08 -4.25 -6.07
C ILE A 86 -11.67 -5.67 -6.10
N ARG A 87 -12.78 -5.89 -5.38
CA ARG A 87 -13.54 -7.14 -5.42
C ARG A 87 -14.05 -7.46 -6.83
N GLU A 88 -14.55 -6.46 -7.55
CA GLU A 88 -15.04 -6.65 -8.91
C GLU A 88 -13.91 -7.12 -9.84
N VAL A 89 -12.73 -6.49 -9.76
CA VAL A 89 -11.55 -6.95 -10.49
C VAL A 89 -11.19 -8.38 -10.09
N LYS A 90 -11.15 -8.70 -8.79
CA LYS A 90 -10.79 -10.05 -8.30
C LYS A 90 -11.79 -11.12 -8.76
N ASN A 91 -13.06 -10.79 -8.84
CA ASN A 91 -14.13 -11.71 -9.25
C ASN A 91 -14.26 -11.84 -10.78
N ASN A 92 -13.51 -11.07 -11.57
CA ASN A 92 -13.50 -11.22 -13.01
C ASN A 92 -12.82 -12.55 -13.40
N PRO A 93 -13.54 -13.52 -14.03
CA PRO A 93 -13.00 -14.84 -14.33
C PRO A 93 -11.84 -14.82 -15.35
N ARG A 94 -11.61 -13.69 -16.00
CA ARG A 94 -10.48 -13.50 -16.93
C ARG A 94 -9.21 -12.99 -16.25
N ILE A 95 -9.28 -12.60 -14.98
CA ILE A 95 -8.12 -12.21 -14.21
C ILE A 95 -7.52 -13.43 -13.52
N HIS A 96 -6.27 -13.75 -13.86
CA HIS A 96 -5.54 -14.91 -13.37
C HIS A 96 -4.32 -14.56 -12.51
N ILE A 97 -3.89 -13.29 -12.54
CA ILE A 97 -2.79 -12.80 -11.71
C ILE A 97 -3.28 -12.45 -10.29
N PRO A 98 -2.39 -12.51 -9.29
CA PRO A 98 -2.71 -12.05 -7.93
C PRO A 98 -3.17 -10.60 -7.91
N ILE A 99 -4.25 -10.34 -7.16
CA ILE A 99 -4.77 -8.99 -6.89
C ILE A 99 -4.48 -8.62 -5.45
N ILE A 100 -3.74 -7.52 -5.28
CA ILE A 100 -3.35 -6.99 -3.98
C ILE A 100 -4.20 -5.78 -3.65
N GLY A 101 -4.99 -5.87 -2.58
CA GLY A 101 -5.79 -4.75 -2.09
C GLY A 101 -4.98 -3.79 -1.23
N ASN A 102 -5.23 -2.49 -1.36
CA ASN A 102 -4.59 -1.45 -0.56
C ASN A 102 -5.58 -0.36 -0.17
N GLY A 103 -5.52 0.11 1.06
CA GLY A 103 -6.26 1.26 1.56
C GLY A 103 -6.92 1.00 2.92
N ASP A 104 -6.61 1.85 3.89
CA ASP A 104 -7.22 1.94 5.23
C ASP A 104 -7.18 0.67 6.09
N VAL A 105 -6.33 -0.28 5.77
CA VAL A 105 -6.10 -1.45 6.63
C VAL A 105 -5.12 -1.05 7.73
N THR A 106 -5.60 -1.02 8.96
CA THR A 106 -4.88 -0.52 10.14
C THR A 106 -4.89 -1.49 11.32
N THR A 107 -5.71 -2.55 11.26
CA THR A 107 -5.79 -3.58 12.31
C THR A 107 -5.80 -4.99 11.72
N PRO A 108 -5.46 -6.01 12.52
CA PRO A 108 -5.54 -7.41 12.11
C PRO A 108 -6.95 -7.84 11.68
N GLU A 109 -7.98 -7.39 12.38
CA GLU A 109 -9.37 -7.71 12.06
C GLU A 109 -9.80 -7.10 10.72
N GLN A 110 -9.36 -5.86 10.42
CA GLN A 110 -9.60 -5.26 9.11
C GLN A 110 -8.89 -6.03 8.00
N ALA A 111 -7.67 -6.53 8.24
CA ALA A 111 -6.97 -7.37 7.29
C ALA A 111 -7.77 -8.64 6.99
N LYS A 112 -8.23 -9.35 8.05
CA LYS A 112 -9.07 -10.55 7.88
C LYS A 112 -10.35 -10.23 7.11
N LYS A 113 -11.05 -9.15 7.48
CA LYS A 113 -12.25 -8.70 6.78
C LYS A 113 -11.98 -8.49 5.28
N CYS A 114 -10.83 -7.88 4.93
CA CYS A 114 -10.49 -7.66 3.53
C CYS A 114 -10.29 -8.97 2.75
N PHE A 115 -9.68 -9.99 3.34
CA PHE A 115 -9.58 -11.31 2.71
C PHE A 115 -10.95 -11.98 2.57
N ASP A 116 -11.75 -11.98 3.64
CA ASP A 116 -13.03 -12.69 3.68
C ASP A 116 -14.08 -12.05 2.76
N GLU A 117 -14.17 -10.71 2.74
CA GLU A 117 -15.22 -9.99 1.99
C GLU A 117 -14.85 -9.72 0.54
N PHE A 118 -13.59 -9.40 0.26
CA PHE A 118 -13.18 -8.96 -1.07
C PHE A 118 -12.35 -10.01 -1.84
N GLY A 119 -11.95 -11.10 -1.16
CA GLY A 119 -11.30 -12.26 -1.79
C GLY A 119 -9.92 -11.98 -2.38
N VAL A 120 -9.26 -10.89 -2.01
CA VAL A 120 -7.94 -10.52 -2.52
C VAL A 120 -6.87 -11.54 -2.15
N ASP A 121 -5.83 -11.67 -2.96
CA ASP A 121 -4.74 -12.62 -2.73
C ASP A 121 -3.72 -12.11 -1.71
N ALA A 122 -3.60 -10.79 -1.58
CA ALA A 122 -2.75 -10.15 -0.58
C ALA A 122 -3.26 -8.74 -0.22
N ILE A 123 -2.72 -8.19 0.87
CA ILE A 123 -3.02 -6.85 1.34
C ILE A 123 -1.73 -6.05 1.46
N MET A 124 -1.73 -4.85 0.89
CA MET A 124 -0.64 -3.90 1.03
C MET A 124 -0.98 -2.89 2.14
N VAL A 125 -0.21 -2.93 3.22
CA VAL A 125 -0.34 -1.99 4.34
C VAL A 125 0.63 -0.83 4.13
N GLY A 126 0.14 0.39 4.29
CA GLY A 126 0.94 1.61 4.11
C GLY A 126 1.09 2.39 5.42
N ARG A 127 0.30 3.44 5.61
CA ARG A 127 0.42 4.39 6.72
C ARG A 127 0.38 3.77 8.12
N ALA A 128 -0.30 2.65 8.27
CA ALA A 128 -0.39 1.94 9.55
C ALA A 128 0.96 1.36 10.03
N THR A 129 1.96 1.25 9.16
CA THR A 129 3.31 0.84 9.54
C THR A 129 4.09 1.95 10.26
N PHE A 130 3.64 3.21 10.16
CA PHE A 130 4.32 4.33 10.82
C PHE A 130 4.22 4.19 12.35
N GLY A 131 5.37 4.05 13.00
CA GLY A 131 5.48 3.83 14.44
C GLY A 131 4.96 2.48 14.93
N CYS A 132 4.56 1.60 14.02
CA CYS A 132 4.06 0.25 14.30
C CYS A 132 4.56 -0.76 13.23
N PRO A 133 5.88 -0.98 13.07
CA PRO A 133 6.40 -1.90 12.06
C PRO A 133 5.98 -3.36 12.32
N TRP A 134 5.66 -3.72 13.54
CA TRP A 134 5.19 -5.04 13.96
C TRP A 134 3.75 -5.36 13.55
N ILE A 135 3.04 -4.44 12.92
CA ILE A 135 1.65 -4.64 12.46
C ILE A 135 1.51 -5.88 11.56
N PHE A 136 2.55 -6.22 10.80
CA PHE A 136 2.54 -7.41 9.95
C PHE A 136 2.56 -8.71 10.76
N GLU A 137 3.32 -8.75 11.86
CA GLU A 137 3.33 -9.89 12.79
C GLU A 137 1.94 -10.05 13.44
N ASP A 138 1.35 -8.94 13.90
CA ASP A 138 0.03 -8.95 14.50
C ASP A 138 -1.05 -9.44 13.52
N MET A 139 -0.99 -8.96 12.27
CA MET A 139 -1.91 -9.40 11.21
C MET A 139 -1.72 -10.87 10.86
N GLN A 140 -0.48 -11.33 10.70
CA GLN A 140 -0.18 -12.73 10.37
C GLN A 140 -0.64 -13.67 11.48
N HIS A 141 -0.39 -13.32 12.74
CA HIS A 141 -0.84 -14.10 13.88
C HIS A 141 -2.37 -14.22 13.89
N TYR A 142 -3.08 -13.09 13.77
CA TYR A 142 -4.54 -13.09 13.78
C TYR A 142 -5.15 -13.85 12.59
N LEU A 143 -4.58 -13.72 11.41
CA LEU A 143 -5.03 -14.47 10.23
C LEU A 143 -4.86 -15.98 10.38
N THR A 144 -3.86 -16.40 11.15
CA THR A 144 -3.55 -17.82 11.37
C THR A 144 -4.36 -18.43 12.53
N THR A 145 -4.52 -17.68 13.64
CA THR A 145 -5.07 -18.19 14.88
C THR A 145 -6.49 -17.71 15.20
N GLY A 146 -6.88 -16.56 14.64
CA GLY A 146 -8.10 -15.83 15.03
C GLY A 146 -7.96 -15.03 16.33
N GLU A 147 -6.78 -15.03 16.96
CA GLU A 147 -6.53 -14.37 18.24
C GLU A 147 -5.58 -13.18 18.07
N LEU A 148 -5.81 -12.12 18.85
CA LEU A 148 -4.91 -10.97 18.89
C LEU A 148 -3.70 -11.28 19.77
N LEU A 149 -2.52 -10.82 19.34
CA LEU A 149 -1.34 -10.82 20.21
C LEU A 149 -1.54 -9.86 21.40
N PRO A 150 -0.97 -10.18 22.58
CA PRO A 150 -1.01 -9.27 23.71
C PRO A 150 -0.33 -7.93 23.37
N PRO A 151 -0.80 -6.82 23.96
CA PRO A 151 -0.18 -5.52 23.75
C PRO A 151 1.31 -5.53 24.06
N ARG A 152 2.11 -4.93 23.21
CA ARG A 152 3.55 -4.76 23.42
C ARG A 152 3.81 -3.83 24.61
N SER A 153 4.83 -4.12 25.42
CA SER A 153 5.23 -3.21 26.48
C SER A 153 5.76 -1.88 25.89
N MET A 154 5.61 -0.81 26.65
CA MET A 154 6.13 0.50 26.24
C MET A 154 7.65 0.47 26.01
N GLN A 155 8.39 -0.24 26.86
CA GLN A 155 9.83 -0.40 26.72
C GLN A 155 10.18 -1.07 25.38
N TRP A 156 9.49 -2.16 25.04
CA TRP A 156 9.70 -2.85 23.76
C TRP A 156 9.44 -1.92 22.56
N CYS A 157 8.36 -1.12 22.58
CA CYS A 157 8.07 -0.15 21.51
C CYS A 157 9.17 0.91 21.37
N VAL A 158 9.74 1.36 22.50
CA VAL A 158 10.85 2.33 22.50
C VAL A 158 12.11 1.70 21.91
N ASP A 159 12.40 0.45 22.26
CA ASP A 159 13.61 -0.25 21.77
C ASP A 159 13.54 -0.48 20.25
N ILE A 160 12.39 -0.86 19.71
CA ILE A 160 12.17 -0.96 18.27
C ILE A 160 12.34 0.40 17.56
N LEU A 161 11.87 1.49 18.18
CA LEU A 161 12.06 2.82 17.61
C LEU A 161 13.53 3.26 17.60
N LYS A 162 14.29 2.94 18.65
CA LYS A 162 15.73 3.20 18.67
C LYS A 162 16.43 2.45 17.55
N GLU A 163 16.19 1.15 17.44
CA GLU A 163 16.73 0.33 16.36
C GLU A 163 16.37 0.90 14.98
N HIS A 164 15.14 1.35 14.78
CA HIS A 164 14.72 1.98 13.53
C HIS A 164 15.52 3.23 13.18
N VAL A 165 15.83 4.07 14.18
CA VAL A 165 16.66 5.26 13.99
C VAL A 165 18.09 4.90 13.66
N GLU A 166 18.68 3.98 14.41
CA GLU A 166 20.05 3.50 14.19
C GLU A 166 20.20 2.94 12.76
N ARG A 167 19.32 2.08 12.34
CA ARG A 167 19.27 1.56 10.95
C ARG A 167 19.07 2.66 9.90
N SER A 168 18.25 3.68 10.20
CA SER A 168 18.05 4.82 9.30
C SER A 168 19.32 5.67 9.16
N ILE A 169 20.05 5.88 10.25
CA ILE A 169 21.33 6.60 10.27
C ILE A 169 22.37 5.83 9.45
N GLU A 170 22.49 4.53 9.71
CA GLU A 170 23.42 3.65 8.99
C GLU A 170 23.13 3.65 7.49
N TRP A 171 21.86 3.45 7.09
CA TRP A 171 21.45 3.41 5.68
C TRP A 171 21.68 4.73 4.95
N ILE A 172 21.42 5.87 5.61
CA ILE A 172 21.55 7.21 5.01
C ILE A 172 23.01 7.69 5.07
N GLY A 173 23.81 7.18 6.03
CA GLY A 173 25.20 7.60 6.26
C GLY A 173 25.34 9.01 6.84
N ASP A 174 24.27 9.55 7.47
CA ASP A 174 24.24 10.88 8.06
C ASP A 174 23.25 10.88 9.24
N GLU A 175 23.77 11.13 10.45
CA GLU A 175 23.00 11.07 11.70
C GLU A 175 21.78 12.01 11.68
N ARG A 176 22.00 13.27 11.33
CA ARG A 176 20.92 14.28 11.31
C ARG A 176 19.82 13.92 10.31
N LYS A 177 20.19 13.45 9.13
CA LYS A 177 19.24 13.05 8.10
C LYS A 177 18.49 11.78 8.49
N GLY A 178 19.16 10.80 9.11
CA GLY A 178 18.54 9.58 9.63
C GLY A 178 17.49 9.87 10.69
N ILE A 179 17.79 10.74 11.66
CA ILE A 179 16.83 11.19 12.68
C ILE A 179 15.66 11.92 12.04
N VAL A 180 15.90 12.86 11.11
CA VAL A 180 14.85 13.61 10.43
C VAL A 180 13.94 12.69 9.60
N HIS A 181 14.51 11.67 8.96
CA HIS A 181 13.76 10.67 8.19
C HIS A 181 12.80 9.88 9.08
N SER A 182 13.18 9.58 10.32
CA SER A 182 12.41 8.79 11.27
C SER A 182 11.26 9.55 11.97
N ARG A 183 11.14 10.88 11.78
CA ARG A 183 10.15 11.73 12.49
C ARG A 183 8.70 11.23 12.41
N ARG A 184 8.29 10.69 11.27
CA ARG A 184 6.91 10.18 11.08
C ARG A 184 6.66 8.95 11.96
N HIS A 185 7.66 8.11 12.13
CA HIS A 185 7.58 6.93 12.99
C HIS A 185 7.46 7.32 14.45
N PHE A 186 8.22 8.30 14.90
CA PHE A 186 8.07 8.86 16.24
C PHE A 186 6.67 9.41 16.48
N ALA A 187 6.21 10.32 15.60
CA ALA A 187 4.92 10.98 15.76
C ALA A 187 3.73 10.01 15.76
N ALA A 188 3.85 8.85 15.14
CA ALA A 188 2.80 7.85 15.04
C ALA A 188 2.91 6.74 16.11
N SER A 189 4.08 6.60 16.76
CA SER A 189 4.31 5.55 17.75
C SER A 189 3.43 5.68 18.98
N PRO A 190 2.89 4.56 19.51
CA PRO A 190 2.19 4.53 20.80
C PRO A 190 3.01 5.13 21.93
N ALA A 191 4.34 4.88 21.97
CA ALA A 191 5.24 5.41 22.94
C ALA A 191 5.26 6.95 23.02
N PHE A 192 5.10 7.63 21.88
CA PHE A 192 5.06 9.11 21.85
C PHE A 192 3.66 9.69 21.95
N LYS A 193 2.61 8.93 21.65
CA LYS A 193 1.24 9.39 21.87
C LYS A 193 0.95 9.56 23.34
N CYS A 194 1.39 8.64 24.19
CA CYS A 194 1.25 8.77 25.65
C CYS A 194 1.95 10.00 26.23
N LEU A 195 3.07 10.46 25.64
CA LEU A 195 3.79 11.64 26.11
C LEU A 195 3.12 12.97 25.75
N ARG A 196 2.16 13.00 24.83
CA ARG A 196 1.42 14.21 24.44
C ARG A 196 0.18 14.47 25.31
N ASP A 197 -0.22 13.48 26.08
CA ASP A 197 -1.41 13.54 26.94
C ASP A 197 -1.02 13.94 28.39
N PHE A 198 0.27 14.29 28.61
CA PHE A 198 0.84 14.94 29.80
C PHE A 198 1.31 16.36 29.48
#